data_5e5125e97b995eb7269c5a2cabaa2e59
#
_entry.id   5e5125e97b995eb7269c5a2cabaa2e59
#
_cell.length_a   1.000
_cell.length_b   1.000
_cell.length_c   1.000
_cell.angle_alpha   90.00
_cell.angle_beta   90.00
_cell.angle_gamma   90.00
#
_symmetry.space_group_name_H-M   'P 1'
#
loop_
_entity.id
_entity.type
_entity.pdbx_description
1 polymer ?
#
loop_
_entity_poly.entity_id
_entity_poly.type
_entity_poly.pdbx_seq_one_letter_code
_entity_poly.pdbx_strand_id
1 'polypeptide(L)'
;AREFHQIAGRAGRAGYDTAGTVVAQAPEHEAENARLVAKAGDDIKKVRKIVRKKAPEGFVSWSQTSFERMIAAEPETLTSHMQVSHSMILNVIARGGDAFQAMRDLIFDSHETWNNKLALARRALAIYRTLRTAGVVTQTAEGTIALTVDLQPNFALNQPLSPFALAVFELL
;
A
#
# COMPACT_ATOMS: atom_id res chain seq x y z
N ALA A 1 3.28 9.24 -11.40
CA ALA A 1 2.29 8.52 -12.24
C ALA A 1 1.23 7.82 -11.41
N ARG A 2 1.60 7.09 -10.35
CA ARG A 2 0.68 6.30 -9.51
C ARG A 2 -0.52 7.10 -8.99
N GLU A 3 -0.30 8.25 -8.35
CA GLU A 3 -1.38 9.08 -7.81
C GLU A 3 -2.30 9.60 -8.90
N PHE A 4 -1.74 10.02 -10.04
CA PHE A 4 -2.52 10.44 -11.19
C PHE A 4 -3.44 9.31 -11.67
N HIS A 5 -2.91 8.10 -11.86
CA HIS A 5 -3.71 6.95 -12.30
C HIS A 5 -4.75 6.51 -11.27
N GLN A 6 -4.46 6.65 -9.97
CA GLN A 6 -5.45 6.38 -8.92
C GLN A 6 -6.64 7.34 -8.96
N ILE A 7 -6.39 8.63 -9.25
CA ILE A 7 -7.45 9.63 -9.40
C ILE A 7 -8.18 9.43 -10.72
N ALA A 8 -7.44 9.29 -11.82
CA ALA A 8 -7.98 9.11 -13.17
C ALA A 8 -8.82 7.83 -13.29
N GLY A 9 -8.38 6.74 -12.65
CA GLY A 9 -9.10 5.46 -12.64
C GLY A 9 -10.44 5.45 -11.89
N ARG A 10 -10.81 6.58 -11.26
CA ARG A 10 -12.14 6.77 -10.66
C ARG A 10 -13.12 7.51 -11.57
N ALA A 11 -12.68 7.93 -12.75
CA ALA A 11 -13.56 8.51 -13.76
C ALA A 11 -14.39 7.39 -14.41
N GLY A 12 -15.72 7.55 -14.35
CA GLY A 12 -16.65 6.52 -14.79
C GLY A 12 -16.99 5.48 -13.69
N ARG A 13 -18.10 4.80 -13.88
CA ARG A 13 -18.61 3.77 -12.94
C ARG A 13 -18.46 2.39 -13.56
N ALA A 14 -17.74 1.51 -12.88
CA ALA A 14 -17.56 0.13 -13.33
C ALA A 14 -18.92 -0.55 -13.53
N GLY A 15 -19.13 -1.17 -14.69
CA GLY A 15 -20.36 -1.86 -15.06
C GLY A 15 -21.50 -0.97 -15.57
N TYR A 16 -21.35 0.37 -15.54
CA TYR A 16 -22.36 1.31 -16.05
C TYR A 16 -21.83 2.20 -17.16
N ASP A 17 -20.62 2.72 -17.01
CA ASP A 17 -20.05 3.65 -17.97
C ASP A 17 -18.99 2.94 -18.83
N THR A 18 -19.02 3.18 -20.13
CA THR A 18 -18.02 2.62 -21.07
C THR A 18 -16.78 3.49 -21.20
N ALA A 19 -16.87 4.76 -20.78
CA ALA A 19 -15.77 5.72 -20.80
C ALA A 19 -15.92 6.74 -19.68
N GLY A 20 -14.79 7.22 -19.16
CA GLY A 20 -14.71 8.31 -18.20
C GLY A 20 -13.82 9.43 -18.73
N THR A 21 -14.14 10.69 -18.39
CA THR A 21 -13.33 11.85 -18.77
C THR A 21 -12.59 12.39 -17.56
N VAL A 22 -11.29 12.59 -17.73
CA VAL A 22 -10.43 13.23 -16.75
C VAL A 22 -9.94 14.56 -17.31
N VAL A 23 -10.19 15.64 -16.57
CA VAL A 23 -9.76 17.00 -16.96
C VAL A 23 -8.67 17.44 -15.99
N ALA A 24 -7.49 17.76 -16.51
CA ALA A 24 -6.40 18.34 -15.74
C ALA A 24 -6.24 19.82 -16.09
N GLN A 25 -6.27 20.68 -15.08
CA GLN A 25 -6.08 22.12 -15.27
C GLN A 25 -4.60 22.45 -15.40
N ALA A 26 -4.19 23.06 -16.49
CA ALA A 26 -2.82 23.52 -16.67
C ALA A 26 -2.47 24.63 -15.65
N PRO A 27 -1.24 24.66 -15.13
CA PRO A 27 -0.76 25.77 -14.31
C PRO A 27 -0.87 27.10 -15.04
N GLU A 28 -1.14 28.18 -14.31
CA GLU A 28 -1.37 29.51 -14.90
C GLU A 28 -0.19 29.99 -15.76
N HIS A 29 1.04 29.80 -15.26
CA HIS A 29 2.24 30.16 -16.01
C HIS A 29 2.39 29.39 -17.34
N GLU A 30 1.96 28.12 -17.39
CA GLU A 30 1.98 27.32 -18.62
C GLU A 30 0.89 27.80 -19.59
N ALA A 31 -0.31 28.12 -19.11
CA ALA A 31 -1.39 28.64 -19.90
C ALA A 31 -1.02 30.04 -20.52
N GLU A 32 -0.35 30.90 -19.74
CA GLU A 32 0.14 32.18 -20.23
C GLU A 32 1.27 32.03 -21.25
N ASN A 33 2.22 31.12 -21.02
CA ASN A 33 3.30 30.80 -21.95
C ASN A 33 2.73 30.26 -23.26
N ALA A 34 1.73 29.40 -23.23
CA ALA A 34 1.03 28.93 -24.43
C ALA A 34 0.35 30.06 -25.20
N ARG A 35 -0.30 30.98 -24.48
CA ARG A 35 -0.91 32.17 -25.10
C ARG A 35 0.12 33.10 -25.79
N LEU A 36 1.30 33.28 -25.16
CA LEU A 36 2.39 34.07 -25.75
C LEU A 36 2.93 33.40 -27.01
N VAL A 37 3.10 32.09 -27.01
CA VAL A 37 3.52 31.35 -28.21
C VAL A 37 2.45 31.44 -29.31
N ALA A 38 1.16 31.26 -28.98
CA ALA A 38 0.07 31.35 -29.93
C ALA A 38 -0.03 32.75 -30.58
N LYS A 39 0.23 33.83 -29.81
CA LYS A 39 0.27 35.20 -30.33
C LYS A 39 1.45 35.45 -31.28
N ALA A 40 2.57 34.76 -31.11
CA ALA A 40 3.72 34.88 -31.99
C ALA A 40 3.50 34.19 -33.35
N GLY A 41 2.56 33.24 -33.40
CA GLY A 41 2.24 32.47 -34.62
C GLY A 41 3.46 31.69 -35.12
N ASP A 42 3.57 31.53 -36.43
CA ASP A 42 4.66 30.76 -37.06
C ASP A 42 5.97 31.56 -37.22
N ASP A 43 6.06 32.77 -36.63
CA ASP A 43 7.26 33.57 -36.69
C ASP A 43 8.32 33.09 -35.70
N ILE A 44 9.25 32.24 -36.17
CA ILE A 44 10.32 31.66 -35.40
C ILE A 44 11.15 32.72 -34.65
N LYS A 45 11.34 33.92 -35.24
CA LYS A 45 12.13 35.00 -34.60
C LYS A 45 11.38 35.58 -33.41
N LYS A 46 10.07 35.69 -33.47
CA LYS A 46 9.24 36.15 -32.36
C LYS A 46 9.15 35.11 -31.27
N VAL A 47 8.94 33.85 -31.64
CA VAL A 47 8.91 32.71 -30.65
C VAL A 47 10.19 32.64 -29.85
N ARG A 48 11.38 32.79 -30.47
CA ARG A 48 12.68 32.79 -29.79
C ARG A 48 12.89 33.95 -28.80
N LYS A 49 12.20 35.07 -28.99
CA LYS A 49 12.26 36.26 -28.11
C LYS A 49 11.29 36.22 -26.94
N ILE A 50 10.43 35.20 -26.84
CA ILE A 50 9.45 35.09 -25.76
C ILE A 50 10.18 34.77 -24.47
N VAL A 51 10.06 35.65 -23.48
CA VAL A 51 10.45 35.40 -22.11
C VAL A 51 9.35 34.58 -21.45
N ARG A 52 9.61 33.30 -21.21
CA ARG A 52 8.63 32.43 -20.57
C ARG A 52 8.54 32.72 -19.07
N LYS A 53 7.31 32.76 -18.55
CA LYS A 53 7.06 32.82 -17.11
C LYS A 53 7.49 31.53 -16.44
N LYS A 54 8.13 31.65 -15.29
CA LYS A 54 8.50 30.52 -14.45
C LYS A 54 7.38 30.21 -13.46
N ALA A 55 7.34 28.99 -12.95
CA ALA A 55 6.48 28.63 -11.84
C ALA A 55 6.77 29.53 -10.61
N PRO A 56 5.76 29.93 -9.84
CA PRO A 56 5.95 30.60 -8.55
C PRO A 56 6.81 29.74 -7.61
N GLU A 57 7.51 30.40 -6.69
CA GLU A 57 8.32 29.72 -5.70
C GLU A 57 7.47 28.78 -4.82
N GLY A 58 7.95 27.57 -4.59
CA GLY A 58 7.20 26.54 -3.84
C GLY A 58 6.11 25.80 -4.64
N PHE A 59 5.91 26.14 -5.92
CA PHE A 59 4.93 25.48 -6.77
C PHE A 59 5.55 24.34 -7.57
N VAL A 60 4.92 23.15 -7.57
CA VAL A 60 5.35 22.03 -8.41
C VAL A 60 4.98 22.35 -9.86
N SER A 61 5.98 22.74 -10.66
CA SER A 61 5.79 23.01 -12.08
C SER A 61 5.59 21.70 -12.84
N TRP A 62 4.58 21.65 -13.70
CA TRP A 62 4.39 20.58 -14.66
C TRP A 62 3.95 21.17 -16.00
N SER A 63 4.40 20.56 -17.07
CA SER A 63 4.14 20.96 -18.44
C SER A 63 3.26 19.93 -19.13
N GLN A 64 2.77 20.26 -20.32
CA GLN A 64 2.04 19.31 -21.15
C GLN A 64 2.85 18.03 -21.40
N THR A 65 4.14 18.14 -21.67
CA THR A 65 5.02 16.97 -21.86
C THR A 65 5.10 16.09 -20.60
N SER A 66 5.12 16.71 -19.40
CA SER A 66 5.08 15.96 -18.13
C SER A 66 3.75 15.24 -17.95
N PHE A 67 2.65 15.89 -18.33
CA PHE A 67 1.31 15.33 -18.29
C PHE A 67 1.16 14.14 -19.24
N GLU A 68 1.60 14.29 -20.48
CA GLU A 68 1.59 13.20 -21.48
C GLU A 68 2.42 11.99 -21.01
N ARG A 69 3.58 12.22 -20.39
CA ARG A 69 4.37 11.15 -19.77
C ARG A 69 3.63 10.46 -18.61
N MET A 70 2.88 11.21 -17.79
CA MET A 70 2.08 10.63 -16.73
C MET A 70 0.95 9.75 -17.26
N ILE A 71 0.30 10.18 -18.35
CA ILE A 71 -0.75 9.40 -19.03
C ILE A 71 -0.18 8.10 -19.62
N ALA A 72 0.97 8.20 -20.29
CA ALA A 72 1.61 7.08 -20.98
C ALA A 72 2.41 6.15 -20.02
N ALA A 73 2.64 6.56 -18.78
CA ALA A 73 3.41 5.78 -17.84
C ALA A 73 2.68 4.48 -17.46
N GLU A 74 3.39 3.37 -17.54
CA GLU A 74 2.88 2.09 -17.03
C GLU A 74 2.62 2.19 -15.51
N PRO A 75 1.63 1.43 -15.02
CA PRO A 75 1.38 1.35 -13.58
C PRO A 75 2.63 0.88 -12.84
N GLU A 76 2.99 1.57 -11.77
CA GLU A 76 4.09 1.15 -10.91
C GLU A 76 3.76 -0.21 -10.28
N THR A 77 4.73 -1.09 -10.22
CA THR A 77 4.59 -2.38 -9.55
C THR A 77 4.29 -2.16 -8.07
N LEU A 78 3.30 -2.89 -7.56
CA LEU A 78 2.99 -2.87 -6.13
C LEU A 78 4.16 -3.46 -5.35
N THR A 79 4.66 -2.70 -4.38
CA THR A 79 5.60 -3.20 -3.39
C THR A 79 4.85 -3.47 -2.10
N SER A 80 5.03 -4.66 -1.55
CA SER A 80 4.44 -5.02 -0.27
C SER A 80 5.25 -4.41 0.87
N HIS A 81 4.54 -3.99 1.93
CA HIS A 81 5.11 -3.59 3.21
C HIS A 81 4.59 -4.51 4.32
N MET A 82 4.49 -5.80 4.03
CA MET A 82 3.95 -6.78 4.94
C MET A 82 4.80 -6.86 6.22
N GLN A 83 4.13 -6.87 7.36
CA GLN A 83 4.74 -7.07 8.66
C GLN A 83 4.02 -8.19 9.40
N VAL A 84 4.79 -9.16 9.91
CA VAL A 84 4.24 -10.20 10.77
C VAL A 84 4.22 -9.69 12.20
N SER A 85 3.03 -9.70 12.81
CA SER A 85 2.78 -9.31 14.20
C SER A 85 2.15 -10.46 14.99
N HIS A 86 2.16 -10.35 16.33
CA HIS A 86 1.45 -11.27 17.21
C HIS A 86 -0.03 -11.37 16.86
N SER A 87 -0.69 -10.23 16.68
CA SER A 87 -2.11 -10.18 16.29
C SER A 87 -2.40 -10.93 15.00
N MET A 88 -1.52 -10.81 14.00
CA MET A 88 -1.68 -11.51 12.73
C MET A 88 -1.63 -13.03 12.94
N ILE A 89 -0.66 -13.53 13.69
CA ILE A 89 -0.53 -14.97 13.97
C ILE A 89 -1.73 -15.48 14.76
N LEU A 90 -2.16 -14.75 15.80
CA LEU A 90 -3.33 -15.13 16.59
C LEU A 90 -4.60 -15.17 15.75
N ASN A 91 -4.79 -14.17 14.85
CA ASN A 91 -5.92 -14.16 13.90
C ASN A 91 -5.90 -15.35 12.95
N VAL A 92 -4.72 -15.75 12.45
CA VAL A 92 -4.61 -16.92 11.57
C VAL A 92 -4.97 -18.19 12.33
N ILE A 93 -4.49 -18.36 13.57
CA ILE A 93 -4.80 -19.50 14.42
C ILE A 93 -6.29 -19.54 14.78
N ALA A 94 -6.88 -18.39 15.14
CA ALA A 94 -8.30 -18.27 15.52
C ALA A 94 -9.28 -18.66 14.40
N ARG A 95 -8.86 -18.55 13.12
CA ARG A 95 -9.69 -18.99 11.98
C ARG A 95 -9.87 -20.50 11.91
N GLY A 96 -9.03 -21.26 12.63
CA GLY A 96 -9.01 -22.72 12.55
C GLY A 96 -8.33 -23.26 11.30
N GLY A 97 -8.29 -24.59 11.19
CA GLY A 97 -7.58 -25.28 10.11
C GLY A 97 -6.08 -25.35 10.33
N ASP A 98 -5.32 -25.54 9.26
CA ASP A 98 -3.86 -25.56 9.30
C ASP A 98 -3.28 -24.14 9.34
N ALA A 99 -3.05 -23.65 10.55
CA ALA A 99 -2.50 -22.32 10.78
C ALA A 99 -1.08 -22.14 10.20
N PHE A 100 -0.28 -23.22 10.17
CA PHE A 100 1.06 -23.18 9.60
C PHE A 100 0.99 -22.99 8.09
N GLN A 101 0.16 -23.78 7.41
CA GLN A 101 -0.04 -23.67 5.96
C GLN A 101 -0.62 -22.28 5.60
N ALA A 102 -1.64 -21.82 6.32
CA ALA A 102 -2.24 -20.52 6.10
C ALA A 102 -1.24 -19.35 6.25
N MET A 103 -0.37 -19.42 7.27
CA MET A 103 0.66 -18.41 7.48
C MET A 103 1.75 -18.47 6.41
N ARG A 104 2.13 -19.68 6.00
CA ARG A 104 3.07 -19.89 4.89
C ARG A 104 2.54 -19.25 3.59
N ASP A 105 1.30 -19.53 3.24
CA ASP A 105 0.68 -19.01 2.01
C ASP A 105 0.60 -17.48 2.06
N LEU A 106 0.18 -16.90 3.18
CA LEU A 106 0.20 -15.44 3.36
C LEU A 106 1.57 -14.81 3.10
N ILE A 107 2.64 -15.44 3.55
CA ILE A 107 4.01 -14.92 3.38
C ILE A 107 4.50 -15.16 1.96
N PHE A 108 4.38 -16.37 1.43
CA PHE A 108 5.01 -16.75 0.17
C PHE A 108 4.22 -16.31 -1.07
N ASP A 109 2.90 -16.09 -0.94
CA ASP A 109 2.07 -15.52 -2.00
C ASP A 109 2.07 -13.98 -2.00
N SER A 110 2.70 -13.35 -0.98
CA SER A 110 2.83 -11.89 -0.93
C SER A 110 3.73 -11.35 -2.05
N HIS A 111 3.60 -10.05 -2.37
CA HIS A 111 4.46 -9.36 -3.34
C HIS A 111 5.82 -8.93 -2.75
N GLU A 112 6.24 -9.54 -1.65
CA GLU A 112 7.56 -9.32 -1.05
C GLU A 112 8.68 -9.97 -1.86
N THR A 113 9.90 -9.44 -1.72
CA THR A 113 11.09 -10.09 -2.27
C THR A 113 11.38 -11.41 -1.55
N TRP A 114 12.06 -12.34 -2.20
CA TRP A 114 12.39 -13.63 -1.61
C TRP A 114 13.12 -13.52 -0.26
N ASN A 115 14.07 -12.60 -0.15
CA ASN A 115 14.80 -12.36 1.10
C ASN A 115 13.89 -11.86 2.22
N ASN A 116 12.95 -10.96 1.89
CA ASN A 116 11.95 -10.49 2.85
C ASN A 116 10.98 -11.60 3.26
N LYS A 117 10.53 -12.45 2.34
CA LYS A 117 9.70 -13.61 2.66
C LYS A 117 10.37 -14.53 3.69
N LEU A 118 11.66 -14.81 3.52
CA LEU A 118 12.43 -15.60 4.48
C LEU A 118 12.57 -14.91 5.84
N ALA A 119 12.77 -13.58 5.84
CA ALA A 119 12.82 -12.80 7.08
C ALA A 119 11.47 -12.80 7.81
N LEU A 120 10.37 -12.64 7.08
CA LEU A 120 9.00 -12.71 7.62
C LEU A 120 8.68 -14.11 8.19
N ALA A 121 9.08 -15.18 7.50
CA ALA A 121 8.89 -16.54 7.96
C ALA A 121 9.68 -16.80 9.26
N ARG A 122 10.94 -16.36 9.36
CA ARG A 122 11.73 -16.43 10.60
C ARG A 122 11.07 -15.65 11.73
N ARG A 123 10.56 -14.47 11.45
CA ARG A 123 9.83 -13.63 12.42
C ARG A 123 8.55 -14.33 12.88
N ALA A 124 7.78 -14.92 11.97
CA ALA A 124 6.57 -15.68 12.32
C ALA A 124 6.87 -16.84 13.28
N LEU A 125 7.92 -17.61 12.99
CA LEU A 125 8.36 -18.70 13.86
C LEU A 125 8.83 -18.20 15.23
N ALA A 126 9.55 -17.08 15.28
CA ALA A 126 10.00 -16.50 16.54
C ALA A 126 8.80 -16.07 17.40
N ILE A 127 7.82 -15.38 16.83
CA ILE A 127 6.59 -14.97 17.52
C ILE A 127 5.79 -16.21 17.96
N TYR A 128 5.62 -17.21 17.11
CA TYR A 128 4.93 -18.45 17.47
C TYR A 128 5.56 -19.13 18.67
N ARG A 129 6.91 -19.23 18.70
CA ARG A 129 7.63 -19.80 19.85
C ARG A 129 7.37 -19.01 21.13
N THR A 130 7.38 -17.67 21.06
CA THR A 130 7.08 -16.81 22.22
C THR A 130 5.66 -17.05 22.72
N LEU A 131 4.66 -17.07 21.81
CA LEU A 131 3.26 -17.33 22.17
C LEU A 131 3.06 -18.72 22.78
N ARG A 132 3.77 -19.72 22.27
CA ARG A 132 3.74 -21.08 22.82
C ARG A 132 4.37 -21.16 24.23
N THR A 133 5.52 -20.49 24.42
CA THR A 133 6.18 -20.44 25.73
C THR A 133 5.34 -19.70 26.77
N ALA A 134 4.64 -18.64 26.33
CA ALA A 134 3.71 -17.89 27.19
C ALA A 134 2.37 -18.62 27.44
N GLY A 135 2.17 -19.82 26.90
CA GLY A 135 0.93 -20.59 27.11
C GLY A 135 -0.29 -20.05 26.34
N VAL A 136 -0.14 -19.01 25.53
CA VAL A 136 -1.24 -18.41 24.74
C VAL A 136 -1.66 -19.30 23.57
N VAL A 137 -0.72 -20.11 23.08
CA VAL A 137 -0.93 -21.05 21.98
C VAL A 137 -0.46 -22.43 22.40
N THR A 138 -1.27 -23.45 22.13
CA THR A 138 -0.93 -24.84 22.37
C THR A 138 -0.96 -25.64 21.06
N GLN A 139 -0.27 -26.77 21.07
CA GLN A 139 -0.34 -27.76 20.00
C GLN A 139 -1.07 -28.98 20.50
N THR A 140 -2.15 -29.39 19.85
CA THR A 140 -2.92 -30.56 20.17
C THR A 140 -2.11 -31.85 19.87
N ALA A 141 -2.54 -32.96 20.39
CA ALA A 141 -1.93 -34.28 20.13
C ALA A 141 -1.93 -34.64 18.62
N GLU A 142 -2.88 -34.09 17.87
CA GLU A 142 -3.04 -34.25 16.43
C GLU A 142 -2.14 -33.32 15.62
N GLY A 143 -1.35 -32.46 16.29
CA GLY A 143 -0.44 -31.51 15.67
C GLY A 143 -1.08 -30.16 15.29
N THR A 144 -2.38 -29.97 15.51
CA THR A 144 -3.09 -28.74 15.25
C THR A 144 -2.71 -27.66 16.26
N ILE A 145 -2.53 -26.44 15.78
CA ILE A 145 -2.25 -25.27 16.61
C ILE A 145 -3.60 -24.64 17.02
N ALA A 146 -3.77 -24.44 18.32
CA ALA A 146 -4.99 -23.84 18.87
C ALA A 146 -4.64 -22.76 19.90
N LEU A 147 -5.57 -21.83 20.10
CA LEU A 147 -5.51 -20.84 21.17
C LEU A 147 -5.94 -21.50 22.48
N THR A 148 -5.22 -21.22 23.58
CA THR A 148 -5.58 -21.69 24.93
C THR A 148 -6.64 -20.84 25.57
N VAL A 149 -6.81 -19.58 25.10
CA VAL A 149 -7.77 -18.61 25.63
C VAL A 149 -8.78 -18.28 24.54
N ASP A 150 -10.07 -18.28 24.90
CA ASP A 150 -11.13 -17.75 24.03
C ASP A 150 -10.90 -16.24 23.86
N LEU A 151 -10.27 -15.86 22.75
CA LEU A 151 -10.14 -14.45 22.38
C LEU A 151 -11.53 -13.93 22.08
N GLN A 152 -12.05 -13.06 22.94
CA GLN A 152 -13.33 -12.40 22.67
C GLN A 152 -13.30 -11.72 21.29
N PRO A 153 -14.37 -11.81 20.48
CA PRO A 153 -14.41 -11.25 19.13
C PRO A 153 -14.04 -9.77 19.04
N ASN A 154 -14.21 -9.02 20.13
CA ASN A 154 -13.90 -7.59 20.24
C ASN A 154 -12.59 -7.29 20.97
N PHE A 155 -11.79 -8.31 21.27
CA PHE A 155 -10.48 -8.07 21.86
C PHE A 155 -9.61 -7.33 20.85
N ALA A 156 -9.09 -6.16 21.24
CA ALA A 156 -8.30 -5.31 20.36
C ALA A 156 -6.92 -5.94 20.08
N LEU A 157 -6.90 -6.98 19.25
CA LEU A 157 -5.70 -7.67 18.78
C LEU A 157 -4.71 -6.72 18.07
N ASN A 158 -5.13 -5.48 17.82
CA ASN A 158 -4.31 -4.43 17.22
C ASN A 158 -3.31 -3.81 18.21
N GLN A 159 -3.42 -4.09 19.51
CA GLN A 159 -2.45 -3.60 20.49
C GLN A 159 -1.36 -4.66 20.75
N PRO A 160 -0.08 -4.32 20.53
CA PRO A 160 1.03 -5.28 20.66
C PRO A 160 1.15 -5.92 22.05
N LEU A 161 0.65 -5.27 23.10
CA LEU A 161 0.72 -5.72 24.49
C LEU A 161 -0.45 -6.61 24.91
N SER A 162 -1.53 -6.67 24.15
CA SER A 162 -2.74 -7.43 24.52
C SER A 162 -2.47 -8.93 24.77
N PRO A 163 -1.70 -9.66 23.93
CA PRO A 163 -1.40 -11.06 24.19
C PRO A 163 -0.57 -11.31 25.45
N PHE A 164 0.31 -10.38 25.79
CA PHE A 164 1.13 -10.47 27.00
C PHE A 164 0.35 -10.13 28.25
N ALA A 165 -0.57 -9.17 28.17
CA ALA A 165 -1.45 -8.83 29.30
C ALA A 165 -2.30 -10.03 29.73
N LEU A 166 -2.86 -10.80 28.77
CA LEU A 166 -3.60 -12.02 29.08
C LEU A 166 -2.75 -13.05 29.80
N ALA A 167 -1.54 -13.32 29.31
CA ALA A 167 -0.64 -14.28 29.93
C ALA A 167 -0.21 -13.85 31.34
N VAL A 168 -0.11 -12.54 31.63
CA VAL A 168 0.21 -12.02 32.97
C VAL A 168 -0.98 -12.18 33.92
N PHE A 169 -2.22 -11.94 33.46
CA PHE A 169 -3.42 -12.11 34.29
C PHE A 169 -3.70 -13.56 34.69
N GLU A 170 -3.25 -14.55 33.91
CA GLU A 170 -3.37 -15.98 34.26
C GLU A 170 -2.31 -16.45 35.25
N LEU A 171 -1.23 -15.68 35.44
CA LEU A 171 -0.14 -16.00 36.36
C LEU A 171 -0.28 -15.32 37.73
N LEU A 172 -1.26 -14.41 37.90
CA LEU A 172 -1.61 -13.71 39.14
C LEU A 172 -2.82 -14.37 39.82
#